data_bc5d98b624cd99c0f98a09ff3f7e9c53
#
_entry.id   bc5d98b624cd99c0f98a09ff3f7e9c53
#
_cell.length_a   1.000
_cell.length_b   1.000
_cell.length_c   1.000
_cell.angle_alpha   90.00
_cell.angle_beta   90.00
_cell.angle_gamma   90.00
#
_symmetry.space_group_name_H-M   'P 1'
#
loop_
_entity.id
_entity.type
_entity.pdbx_description
1 polymer ?
#
loop_
_entity_poly.entity_id
_entity_poly.type
_entity_poly.pdbx_seq_one_letter_code
_entity_poly.pdbx_strand_id
1 'polypeptide(L)'
;EELAVQVERLLTKRCIDLIALARRAGEAVAGYEKVRLWLRGRPNSLLVIANDGAKSSREKMKKFAYGVPLIECLWAAELGVAFGREKAIHVALGNCGLADKLQFEAQRLKGFRLEG
;
A
#
# COMPACT_ATOMS: atom_id res chain seq x y z
N GLU A 1 24.77 -8.43 1.49
CA GLU A 1 24.46 -8.60 1.55
C GLU A 1 23.90 -8.98 1.01
N GLU A 2 23.59 -8.71 0.96
CA GLU A 2 23.42 -9.90 0.75
C GLU A 2 22.28 -10.16 -0.07
N LEU A 3 22.06 -11.42 -0.47
CA LEU A 3 20.96 -11.81 -1.34
C LEU A 3 19.61 -11.39 -0.77
N ALA A 4 19.42 -11.56 0.55
CA ALA A 4 18.15 -11.20 1.18
C ALA A 4 17.85 -9.72 1.03
N VAL A 5 18.85 -8.86 1.19
CA VAL A 5 18.68 -7.43 1.04
C VAL A 5 18.32 -7.08 -0.41
N GLN A 6 18.98 -7.73 -1.36
CA GLN A 6 18.72 -7.47 -2.77
C GLN A 6 17.31 -7.89 -3.16
N VAL A 7 16.85 -9.03 -2.64
CA VAL A 7 15.48 -9.49 -2.92
C VAL A 7 14.46 -8.53 -2.29
N GLU A 8 14.71 -8.08 -1.07
CA GLU A 8 13.81 -7.14 -0.44
C GLU A 8 13.68 -5.85 -1.24
N ARG A 9 14.81 -5.33 -1.73
CA ARG A 9 14.78 -4.12 -2.55
C ARG A 9 14.00 -4.31 -3.84
N LEU A 10 14.17 -5.46 -4.45
CA LEU A 10 13.46 -5.77 -5.69
C LEU A 10 11.95 -5.85 -5.44
N LEU A 11 11.55 -6.53 -4.38
CA LEU A 11 10.14 -6.65 -4.04
C LEU A 11 9.53 -5.29 -3.70
N THR A 12 10.28 -4.46 -2.98
CA THR A 12 9.83 -3.11 -2.66
C THR A 12 9.60 -2.31 -3.93
N LYS A 13 10.56 -2.36 -4.86
CA LYS A 13 10.43 -1.64 -6.12
C LYS A 13 9.22 -2.12 -6.91
N ARG A 14 8.99 -3.42 -6.93
CA ARG A 14 7.84 -3.97 -7.64
C ARG A 14 6.52 -3.46 -7.04
N CYS A 15 6.44 -3.42 -5.72
CA CYS A 15 5.24 -2.90 -5.06
C CYS A 15 5.01 -1.44 -5.42
N ILE A 16 6.06 -0.61 -5.33
CA ILE A 16 5.96 0.80 -5.65
C ILE A 16 5.52 0.99 -7.11
N ASP A 17 6.13 0.23 -8.02
CA ASP A 17 5.81 0.34 -9.44
C ASP A 17 4.35 -0.03 -9.71
N LEU A 18 3.85 -1.06 -9.05
CA LEU A 18 2.46 -1.50 -9.23
C LEU A 18 1.49 -0.42 -8.75
N ILE A 19 1.79 0.19 -7.61
CA ILE A 19 0.94 1.26 -7.09
C ILE A 19 0.98 2.48 -8.02
N ALA A 20 2.15 2.81 -8.53
CA ALA A 20 2.30 3.93 -9.45
C ALA A 20 1.53 3.67 -10.76
N LEU A 21 1.56 2.44 -11.26
CA LEU A 21 0.78 2.07 -12.43
C LEU A 21 -0.72 2.20 -12.17
N ALA A 22 -1.17 1.72 -11.00
CA ALA A 22 -2.58 1.83 -10.62
C ALA A 22 -3.00 3.29 -10.55
N ARG A 23 -2.14 4.14 -9.98
CA ARG A 23 -2.44 5.57 -9.90
C ARG A 23 -2.61 6.17 -11.30
N ARG A 24 -1.70 5.87 -12.20
CA ARG A 24 -1.79 6.40 -13.57
C ARG A 24 -3.02 5.91 -14.31
N ALA A 25 -3.50 4.72 -13.95
CA ALA A 25 -4.70 4.17 -14.56
C ALA A 25 -5.98 4.68 -13.90
N GLY A 26 -5.87 5.57 -12.92
CA GLY A 26 -7.04 6.05 -12.21
C GLY A 26 -7.58 5.09 -11.18
N GLU A 27 -6.80 4.09 -10.80
CA GLU A 27 -7.24 3.02 -9.89
C GLU A 27 -6.61 3.10 -8.52
N ALA A 28 -6.01 4.23 -8.16
CA ALA A 28 -5.43 4.38 -6.83
C ALA A 28 -5.47 5.83 -6.39
N VAL A 29 -5.71 6.04 -5.09
CA VAL A 29 -5.69 7.36 -4.49
C VAL A 29 -4.89 7.32 -3.19
N ALA A 30 -4.41 8.48 -2.76
CA ALA A 30 -3.67 8.61 -1.52
C ALA A 30 -4.23 9.75 -0.69
N GLY A 31 -4.20 9.60 0.62
CA GLY A 31 -4.69 10.60 1.56
C GLY A 31 -5.86 10.08 2.37
N TYR A 32 -5.92 10.47 3.64
CA TYR A 32 -6.91 9.93 4.56
C TYR A 32 -8.35 10.09 4.06
N GLU A 33 -8.74 11.32 3.72
CA GLU A 33 -10.12 11.57 3.32
C GLU A 33 -10.42 10.99 1.94
N LYS A 34 -9.46 11.05 1.02
CA LYS A 34 -9.67 10.49 -0.31
C LYS A 34 -9.85 8.99 -0.25
N VAL A 35 -9.10 8.32 0.62
CA VAL A 35 -9.21 6.88 0.79
C VAL A 35 -10.56 6.52 1.38
N ARG A 36 -11.02 7.27 2.39
CA ARG A 36 -12.33 7.01 2.98
C ARG A 36 -13.43 7.15 1.95
N LEU A 37 -13.38 8.20 1.15
CA LEU A 37 -14.38 8.42 0.12
C LEU A 37 -14.34 7.32 -0.93
N TRP A 38 -13.13 6.92 -1.32
CA TRP A 38 -12.93 5.86 -2.30
C TRP A 38 -13.55 4.55 -1.83
N LEU A 39 -13.30 4.19 -0.58
CA LEU A 39 -13.77 2.91 -0.03
C LEU A 39 -15.28 2.84 0.08
N ARG A 40 -15.95 3.99 0.28
CA ARG A 40 -17.40 4.00 0.34
C ARG A 40 -18.03 3.60 -0.98
N GLY A 41 -17.43 4.00 -2.07
CA GLY A 41 -18.01 3.75 -3.38
C GLY A 41 -17.47 2.54 -4.11
N ARG A 42 -16.47 1.86 -3.54
CA ARG A 42 -15.80 0.76 -4.23
C ARG A 42 -15.58 -0.41 -3.29
N PRO A 43 -16.56 -1.29 -3.17
CA PRO A 43 -16.54 -2.32 -2.12
C PRO A 43 -15.43 -3.36 -2.23
N ASN A 44 -14.85 -3.57 -3.38
CA ASN A 44 -13.83 -4.61 -3.53
C ASN A 44 -12.43 -4.01 -3.65
N SER A 45 -12.16 -2.98 -2.86
CA SER A 45 -10.88 -2.29 -2.91
C SER A 45 -9.84 -2.95 -2.02
N LEU A 46 -8.60 -2.50 -2.20
CA LEU A 46 -7.45 -2.90 -1.40
C LEU A 46 -6.95 -1.67 -0.67
N LEU A 47 -6.66 -1.82 0.62
CA LEU A 47 -6.16 -0.73 1.44
C LEU A 47 -4.68 -0.94 1.73
N VAL A 48 -3.88 0.11 1.57
CA VAL A 48 -2.46 0.09 1.92
C VAL A 48 -2.20 1.19 2.92
N ILE A 49 -1.66 0.82 4.07
CA ILE A 49 -1.33 1.79 5.12
C ILE A 49 0.16 1.70 5.39
N ALA A 50 0.83 2.86 5.46
CA ALA A 50 2.25 2.89 5.80
C ALA A 50 2.43 2.38 7.23
N ASN A 51 3.39 1.47 7.42
CA ASN A 51 3.55 0.90 8.76
C ASN A 51 4.21 1.86 9.75
N ASP A 52 4.79 2.95 9.27
CA ASP A 52 5.39 3.98 10.13
C ASP A 52 4.54 5.24 10.24
N GLY A 53 3.26 5.16 9.86
CA GLY A 53 2.34 6.26 10.06
C GLY A 53 1.91 6.39 11.51
N ALA A 54 1.26 7.51 11.84
CA ALA A 54 0.78 7.73 13.20
C ALA A 54 -0.22 6.65 13.60
N LYS A 55 -0.04 6.11 14.80
CA LYS A 55 -0.83 4.98 15.25
C LYS A 55 -2.32 5.29 15.27
N SER A 56 -2.70 6.47 15.76
CA SER A 56 -4.11 6.78 15.90
C SER A 56 -4.84 6.86 14.56
N SER A 57 -4.22 7.47 13.54
CA SER A 57 -4.86 7.55 12.24
C SER A 57 -4.90 6.19 11.55
N ARG A 58 -3.88 5.37 11.75
CA ARG A 58 -3.86 4.02 11.20
C ARG A 58 -4.99 3.19 11.79
N GLU A 59 -5.18 3.27 13.11
CA GLU A 59 -6.23 2.49 13.76
C GLU A 59 -7.62 2.98 13.37
N LYS A 60 -7.81 4.28 13.23
CA LYS A 60 -9.09 4.81 12.76
C LYS A 60 -9.42 4.29 11.38
N MET A 61 -8.44 4.30 10.47
CA MET A 61 -8.69 3.81 9.13
C MET A 61 -8.99 2.32 9.12
N LYS A 62 -8.29 1.53 9.93
CA LYS A 62 -8.54 0.10 10.00
C LYS A 62 -9.95 -0.21 10.49
N LYS A 63 -10.43 0.55 11.46
CA LYS A 63 -11.81 0.38 11.93
C LYS A 63 -12.81 0.75 10.85
N PHE A 64 -12.58 1.87 10.18
CA PHE A 64 -13.45 2.32 9.11
C PHE A 64 -13.51 1.28 7.98
N ALA A 65 -12.37 0.70 7.65
CA ALA A 65 -12.25 -0.22 6.54
C ALA A 65 -12.27 -1.68 6.98
N TYR A 66 -12.99 -1.98 8.04
CA TYR A 66 -13.06 -3.35 8.56
C TYR A 66 -13.48 -4.31 7.45
N GLY A 67 -12.73 -5.39 7.31
CA GLY A 67 -13.03 -6.40 6.29
C GLY A 67 -12.39 -6.14 4.94
N VAL A 68 -11.80 -4.96 4.72
CA VAL A 68 -11.11 -4.66 3.48
C VAL A 68 -9.71 -5.27 3.54
N PRO A 69 -9.24 -5.95 2.48
CA PRO A 69 -7.87 -6.48 2.47
C PRO A 69 -6.86 -5.38 2.72
N LEU A 70 -5.87 -5.67 3.54
CA LEU A 70 -4.91 -4.66 4.01
C LEU A 70 -3.48 -5.08 3.74
N ILE A 71 -2.69 -4.13 3.24
CA ILE A 71 -1.24 -4.25 3.13
C ILE A 71 -0.63 -3.21 4.06
N GLU A 72 0.30 -3.62 4.92
CA GLU A 72 0.87 -2.72 5.91
C GLU A 72 2.37 -2.87 6.02
N CYS A 73 3.03 -3.43 5.02
CA CYS A 73 4.47 -3.69 5.07
C CYS A 73 5.33 -2.64 4.38
N LEU A 74 4.72 -1.58 3.86
CA LEU A 74 5.46 -0.54 3.15
C LEU A 74 5.60 0.70 4.03
N TRP A 75 6.69 1.46 3.78
CA TRP A 75 6.96 2.68 4.54
C TRP A 75 6.28 3.89 3.89
N ALA A 76 6.05 4.92 4.68
CA ALA A 76 5.44 6.15 4.16
C ALA A 76 6.23 6.74 3.00
N ALA A 77 7.56 6.72 3.11
CA ALA A 77 8.41 7.26 2.05
C ALA A 77 8.27 6.43 0.76
N GLU A 78 8.14 5.12 0.89
CA GLU A 78 7.96 4.25 -0.27
C GLU A 78 6.64 4.52 -0.97
N LEU A 79 5.58 4.63 -0.20
CA LEU A 79 4.28 4.97 -0.78
C LEU A 79 4.31 6.34 -1.43
N GLY A 80 5.04 7.28 -0.81
CA GLY A 80 5.18 8.60 -1.38
C GLY A 80 5.78 8.58 -2.76
N VAL A 81 6.76 7.71 -3.00
CA VAL A 81 7.38 7.61 -4.33
C VAL A 81 6.33 7.31 -5.39
N ALA A 82 5.40 6.40 -5.09
CA ALA A 82 4.38 6.02 -6.06
C ALA A 82 3.46 7.18 -6.42
N PHE A 83 3.34 8.17 -5.54
CA PHE A 83 2.44 9.31 -5.75
C PHE A 83 3.18 10.62 -6.01
N GLY A 84 4.49 10.56 -6.22
CA GLY A 84 5.26 11.77 -6.49
C GLY A 84 5.30 12.71 -5.29
N ARG A 85 5.26 12.20 -4.10
CA ARG A 85 5.27 12.96 -2.85
C ARG A 85 6.40 12.50 -1.96
N GLU A 86 6.70 13.28 -0.94
CA GLU A 86 7.70 12.88 0.02
C GLU A 86 7.23 11.65 0.80
N LYS A 87 5.96 11.62 1.18
CA LYS A 87 5.42 10.46 1.89
C LYS A 87 3.90 10.38 1.71
N ALA A 88 3.37 9.17 1.90
CA ALA A 88 1.94 8.92 1.89
C ALA A 88 1.66 7.84 2.94
N ILE A 89 0.58 8.02 3.70
CA ILE A 89 0.25 7.11 4.80
C ILE A 89 -0.89 6.17 4.42
N HIS A 90 -1.91 6.68 3.76
CA HIS A 90 -3.11 5.91 3.40
C HIS A 90 -3.27 5.89 1.89
N VAL A 91 -3.44 4.70 1.34
CA VAL A 91 -3.60 4.49 -0.09
C VAL A 91 -4.69 3.45 -0.29
N ALA A 92 -5.50 3.64 -1.32
CA ALA A 92 -6.49 2.65 -1.73
C ALA A 92 -6.34 2.35 -3.20
N LEU A 93 -6.49 1.07 -3.56
CA LEU A 93 -6.52 0.65 -4.95
C LEU A 93 -7.87 0.03 -5.25
N GLY A 94 -8.35 0.19 -6.48
CA GLY A 94 -9.56 -0.47 -6.91
C GLY A 94 -9.33 -1.95 -7.16
N ASN A 95 -10.42 -2.66 -7.42
CA ASN A 95 -10.37 -4.09 -7.70
C ASN A 95 -9.92 -4.30 -9.14
N CYS A 96 -8.62 -4.42 -9.35
CA CYS A 96 -8.06 -4.58 -10.69
C CYS A 96 -6.90 -5.56 -10.62
N GLY A 97 -6.41 -5.96 -11.80
CA GLY A 97 -5.31 -6.92 -11.85
C GLY A 97 -4.05 -6.42 -11.15
N LEU A 98 -3.83 -5.11 -11.14
CA LEU A 98 -2.67 -4.55 -10.44
C LEU A 98 -2.79 -4.75 -8.94
N ALA A 99 -4.01 -4.68 -8.40
CA ALA A 99 -4.21 -4.92 -6.96
C ALA A 99 -3.89 -6.36 -6.59
N ASP A 100 -4.28 -7.31 -7.45
CA ASP A 100 -3.96 -8.71 -7.20
C ASP A 100 -2.46 -8.96 -7.22
N LYS A 101 -1.77 -8.37 -8.21
CA LYS A 101 -0.31 -8.50 -8.28
C LYS A 101 0.35 -7.85 -7.08
N LEU A 102 -0.17 -6.70 -6.64
CA LEU A 102 0.39 -6.03 -5.48
C LEU A 102 0.26 -6.88 -4.23
N GLN A 103 -0.91 -7.51 -4.03
CA GLN A 103 -1.09 -8.38 -2.87
C GLN A 103 -0.09 -9.53 -2.89
N PHE A 104 0.16 -10.10 -4.05
CA PHE A 104 1.11 -11.20 -4.18
C PHE A 104 2.53 -10.74 -3.83
N GLU A 105 2.99 -9.64 -4.41
CA GLU A 105 4.34 -9.17 -4.16
C GLU A 105 4.49 -8.66 -2.71
N ALA A 106 3.47 -8.02 -2.18
CA ALA A 106 3.53 -7.51 -0.81
C ALA A 106 3.59 -8.66 0.20
N GLN A 107 2.90 -9.76 -0.08
CA GLN A 107 2.96 -10.92 0.79
C GLN A 107 4.39 -11.45 0.89
N ARG A 108 5.10 -11.48 -0.23
CA ARG A 108 6.49 -11.90 -0.26
C ARG A 108 7.38 -10.90 0.48
N LEU A 109 7.16 -9.61 0.23
CA LEU A 109 7.94 -8.56 0.90
C LEU A 109 7.75 -8.62 2.40
N LYS A 110 6.53 -8.87 2.85
CA LYS A 110 6.21 -8.95 4.27
C LYS A 110 7.10 -9.97 4.97
N GLY A 111 7.36 -11.11 4.31
CA GLY A 111 8.21 -12.14 4.89
C GLY A 111 9.62 -11.65 5.18
N PHE A 112 10.15 -10.75 4.35
CA PHE A 112 11.47 -10.19 4.58
C PHE A 112 11.48 -9.13 5.67
N ARG A 113 10.37 -8.45 5.88
CA ARG A 113 10.30 -7.31 6.80
C ARG A 113 9.84 -7.64 8.19
N LEU A 114 9.21 -8.80 8.36
CA LEU A 114 8.82 -9.23 9.70
C LEU A 114 10.02 -9.51 10.58
N GLU A 115 11.13 -9.89 9.96
CA GLU A 115 12.34 -10.19 10.70
C GLU A 115 13.04 -8.95 11.22
N GLY A 116 12.86 -7.85 10.55
CA GLY A 116 13.50 -6.61 10.91
C GLY A 116 12.60 -5.72 11.71
#